data_8cf68683f6a6a37c339bb68fa236d058
#
_entry.id   8cf68683f6a6a37c339bb68fa236d058
#
_cell.length_a   1.000
_cell.length_b   1.000
_cell.length_c   1.000
_cell.angle_alpha   90.00
_cell.angle_beta   90.00
_cell.angle_gamma   90.00
#
_symmetry.space_group_name_H-M   'P 1'
#
loop_
_entity.id
_entity.type
_entity.pdbx_description
1 polymer ?
#
loop_
_entity_poly.entity_id
_entity_poly.type
_entity_poly.pdbx_seq_one_letter_code
_entity_poly.pdbx_strand_id
1 'polypeptide(L)'
;MKFTKKFKENAALVVLGVVLFWGLTNYDKFFRLLGVMIGVLKPVIFGCIIAFILNVPMSGIEKRLFKKPKKEKYAKTVETLKRPCSIVLTFLLCLGVVALVCWLIIPALIKTFSQLSDDIPVLISNISNKLNNSPEIAGWLDRMNISTADIIDKVTSWLKDGVVILNTLSSTVSFVTDLFSGLVNFFLGICFAVYMLAAKERLKDLCKRISCAFLSNRITDRISRICRRSIDTFANFLVGQTTEAIILGSFCGIGMAIFRFPNAVLIAILVACTALIPIVGAFLGYVVGFLLICVTDFKQAVLFLLFMFIIQAIEGNLIYPKVVGNSVGLPSLWTLFAITIGGNLFGIFGMFIAVPVFSVIYCTFGEVVNYRNEKRAVKVEDMS
;
A
#
# COMPACT_ATOMS: atom_id res chain seq x y z
N MET A 1 32.36 -45.15 7.08
CA MET A 1 33.43 -44.36 6.41
C MET A 1 33.35 -42.93 6.89
N LYS A 2 34.28 -42.43 7.71
CA LYS A 2 34.33 -41.01 8.13
C LYS A 2 35.10 -40.24 7.07
N PHE A 3 34.40 -39.50 6.21
CA PHE A 3 35.03 -38.64 5.23
C PHE A 3 35.83 -37.53 5.93
N THR A 4 37.08 -37.34 5.50
CA THR A 4 37.99 -36.33 6.01
C THR A 4 37.40 -34.93 5.76
N LYS A 5 37.63 -33.97 6.69
CA LYS A 5 37.08 -32.58 6.58
C LYS A 5 37.36 -31.94 5.24
N LYS A 6 38.61 -32.10 4.72
CA LYS A 6 38.99 -31.66 3.38
C LYS A 6 38.20 -32.28 2.24
N PHE A 7 37.80 -33.56 2.34
CA PHE A 7 36.97 -34.19 1.32
C PHE A 7 35.56 -33.58 1.27
N LYS A 8 34.97 -33.24 2.43
CA LYS A 8 33.67 -32.57 2.50
C LYS A 8 33.74 -31.14 1.92
N GLU A 9 34.82 -30.42 2.20
CA GLU A 9 35.03 -29.06 1.67
C GLU A 9 35.20 -29.07 0.13
N ASN A 10 36.02 -29.99 -0.40
CA ASN A 10 36.20 -30.14 -1.84
C ASN A 10 34.91 -30.65 -2.53
N ALA A 11 34.18 -31.59 -1.95
CA ALA A 11 32.90 -32.05 -2.47
C ALA A 11 31.86 -30.92 -2.49
N ALA A 12 31.82 -30.09 -1.45
CA ALA A 12 30.94 -28.91 -1.41
C ALA A 12 31.29 -27.88 -2.50
N LEU A 13 32.60 -27.66 -2.77
CA LEU A 13 33.05 -26.78 -3.86
C LEU A 13 32.67 -27.30 -5.26
N VAL A 14 32.83 -28.62 -5.49
CA VAL A 14 32.42 -29.25 -6.75
C VAL A 14 30.91 -29.17 -6.94
N VAL A 15 30.11 -29.47 -5.91
CA VAL A 15 28.66 -29.36 -5.97
C VAL A 15 28.24 -27.92 -6.23
N LEU A 16 28.86 -26.95 -5.56
CA LEU A 16 28.62 -25.54 -5.81
C LEU A 16 28.93 -25.13 -7.24
N GLY A 17 30.09 -25.59 -7.79
CA GLY A 17 30.48 -25.35 -9.18
C GLY A 17 29.50 -25.94 -10.19
N VAL A 18 29.04 -27.16 -9.98
CA VAL A 18 28.03 -27.82 -10.83
C VAL A 18 26.69 -27.11 -10.76
N VAL A 19 26.22 -26.69 -9.58
CA VAL A 19 24.96 -25.93 -9.41
C VAL A 19 25.06 -24.58 -10.08
N LEU A 20 26.18 -23.88 -9.95
CA LEU A 20 26.40 -22.58 -10.61
C LEU A 20 26.45 -22.75 -12.14
N PHE A 21 27.19 -23.73 -12.63
CA PHE A 21 27.29 -24.02 -14.09
C PHE A 21 25.91 -24.39 -14.66
N TRP A 22 25.18 -25.29 -13.99
CA TRP A 22 23.81 -25.66 -14.39
C TRP A 22 22.86 -24.46 -14.35
N GLY A 23 22.94 -23.63 -13.30
CA GLY A 23 22.14 -22.42 -13.14
C GLY A 23 22.41 -21.39 -14.25
N LEU A 24 23.69 -21.19 -14.61
CA LEU A 24 24.08 -20.28 -15.69
C LEU A 24 23.68 -20.79 -17.06
N THR A 25 23.76 -22.12 -17.31
CA THR A 25 23.41 -22.75 -18.58
C THR A 25 21.89 -22.86 -18.77
N ASN A 26 21.11 -22.99 -17.68
CA ASN A 26 19.65 -23.13 -17.71
C ASN A 26 18.95 -21.99 -16.95
N TYR A 27 19.45 -20.74 -17.10
CA TYR A 27 18.93 -19.59 -16.36
C TYR A 27 17.41 -19.42 -16.53
N ASP A 28 16.86 -19.67 -17.72
CA ASP A 28 15.41 -19.56 -17.99
C ASP A 28 14.59 -20.57 -17.18
N LYS A 29 15.08 -21.81 -17.07
CA LYS A 29 14.41 -22.84 -16.28
C LYS A 29 14.51 -22.55 -14.78
N PHE A 30 15.66 -22.03 -14.34
CA PHE A 30 15.88 -21.63 -12.96
C PHE A 30 14.95 -20.47 -12.57
N PHE A 31 14.89 -19.40 -13.37
CA PHE A 31 13.98 -18.29 -13.11
C PHE A 31 12.51 -18.68 -13.19
N ARG A 32 12.15 -19.59 -14.11
CA ARG A 32 10.79 -20.15 -14.19
C ARG A 32 10.43 -20.94 -12.93
N LEU A 33 11.34 -21.79 -12.45
CA LEU A 33 11.15 -22.53 -11.21
C LEU A 33 10.98 -21.58 -10.01
N LEU A 34 11.83 -20.57 -9.93
CA LEU A 34 11.76 -19.53 -8.90
C LEU A 34 10.41 -18.78 -8.96
N GLY A 35 9.96 -18.44 -10.16
CA GLY A 35 8.67 -17.82 -10.42
C GLY A 35 7.49 -18.69 -9.97
N VAL A 36 7.54 -20.00 -10.24
CA VAL A 36 6.53 -20.96 -9.76
C VAL A 36 6.55 -21.04 -8.22
N MET A 37 7.72 -21.14 -7.60
CA MET A 37 7.84 -21.16 -6.14
C MET A 37 7.28 -19.90 -5.49
N ILE A 38 7.62 -18.72 -6.03
CA ILE A 38 7.06 -17.43 -5.57
C ILE A 38 5.54 -17.41 -5.78
N GLY A 39 5.06 -17.93 -6.92
CA GLY A 39 3.64 -18.05 -7.22
C GLY A 39 2.87 -18.85 -6.17
N VAL A 40 3.39 -20.01 -5.79
CA VAL A 40 2.82 -20.87 -4.74
C VAL A 40 2.86 -20.20 -3.35
N LEU A 41 3.88 -19.39 -3.08
CA LEU A 41 4.02 -18.67 -1.82
C LEU A 41 3.16 -17.39 -1.75
N LYS A 42 2.66 -16.86 -2.87
CA LYS A 42 1.85 -15.64 -2.91
C LYS A 42 0.71 -15.65 -1.88
N PRO A 43 -0.18 -16.66 -1.78
CA PRO A 43 -1.28 -16.66 -0.81
C PRO A 43 -0.78 -16.63 0.64
N VAL A 44 0.34 -17.29 0.93
CA VAL A 44 0.96 -17.27 2.27
C VAL A 44 1.50 -15.90 2.61
N ILE A 45 2.21 -15.27 1.67
CA ILE A 45 2.74 -13.90 1.84
C ILE A 45 1.59 -12.93 2.04
N PHE A 46 0.54 -12.99 1.21
CA PHE A 46 -0.68 -12.19 1.39
C PHE A 46 -1.33 -12.44 2.73
N GLY A 47 -1.43 -13.69 3.17
CA GLY A 47 -1.95 -14.05 4.48
C GLY A 47 -1.13 -13.47 5.63
N CYS A 48 0.20 -13.50 5.54
CA CYS A 48 1.10 -12.85 6.49
C CYS A 48 0.83 -11.35 6.58
N ILE A 49 0.73 -10.71 5.43
CA ILE A 49 0.48 -9.28 5.29
C ILE A 49 -0.87 -8.91 5.92
N ILE A 50 -1.94 -9.59 5.53
CA ILE A 50 -3.29 -9.38 6.07
C ILE A 50 -3.30 -9.62 7.58
N ALA A 51 -2.69 -10.71 8.07
CA ALA A 51 -2.58 -11.00 9.49
C ALA A 51 -1.87 -9.88 10.25
N PHE A 52 -0.83 -9.33 9.66
CA PHE A 52 -0.05 -8.25 10.25
C PHE A 52 -0.87 -6.97 10.36
N ILE A 53 -1.56 -6.58 9.28
CA ILE A 53 -2.46 -5.42 9.24
C ILE A 53 -3.58 -5.58 10.27
N LEU A 54 -4.28 -6.73 10.26
CA LEU A 54 -5.42 -6.98 11.14
C LEU A 54 -5.01 -7.17 12.60
N ASN A 55 -3.76 -7.52 12.89
CA ASN A 55 -3.28 -7.67 14.27
C ASN A 55 -3.33 -6.34 15.06
N VAL A 56 -3.21 -5.18 14.40
CA VAL A 56 -3.26 -3.86 15.05
C VAL A 56 -4.67 -3.56 15.59
N PRO A 57 -5.74 -3.51 14.77
CA PRO A 57 -7.09 -3.31 15.28
C PRO A 57 -7.55 -4.46 16.20
N MET A 58 -7.18 -5.72 15.90
CA MET A 58 -7.47 -6.86 16.75
C MET A 58 -6.91 -6.69 18.16
N SER A 59 -5.66 -6.25 18.29
CA SER A 59 -5.04 -6.00 19.60
C SER A 59 -5.73 -4.86 20.36
N GLY A 60 -6.23 -3.85 19.65
CA GLY A 60 -7.02 -2.78 20.21
C GLY A 60 -8.37 -3.26 20.76
N ILE A 61 -9.09 -4.08 19.97
CA ILE A 61 -10.36 -4.70 20.34
C ILE A 61 -10.15 -5.63 21.54
N GLU A 62 -9.11 -6.48 21.48
CA GLU A 62 -8.76 -7.44 22.52
C GLU A 62 -8.49 -6.75 23.86
N LYS A 63 -7.79 -5.63 23.88
CA LYS A 63 -7.51 -4.84 25.09
C LYS A 63 -8.73 -4.09 25.64
N ARG A 64 -9.64 -3.63 24.77
CA ARG A 64 -10.80 -2.81 25.17
C ARG A 64 -11.98 -3.66 25.61
N LEU A 65 -12.33 -4.71 24.88
CA LEU A 65 -13.51 -5.54 25.11
C LEU A 65 -13.29 -6.61 26.21
N PHE A 66 -12.08 -7.17 26.26
CA PHE A 66 -11.78 -8.28 27.17
C PHE A 66 -10.84 -7.83 28.31
N LYS A 67 -11.28 -6.86 29.12
CA LYS A 67 -10.61 -6.54 30.38
C LYS A 67 -10.68 -7.77 31.31
N LYS A 68 -9.63 -7.98 32.12
CA LYS A 68 -9.58 -9.13 33.07
C LYS A 68 -10.86 -9.18 33.92
N PRO A 69 -11.60 -10.27 33.89
CA PRO A 69 -12.81 -10.40 34.69
C PRO A 69 -12.45 -10.41 36.16
N LYS A 70 -13.26 -9.71 36.99
CA LYS A 70 -13.07 -9.67 38.44
C LYS A 70 -13.33 -11.02 39.16
N LYS A 71 -13.98 -11.99 38.48
CA LYS A 71 -14.30 -13.32 39.01
C LYS A 71 -13.50 -14.40 38.29
N GLU A 72 -12.70 -15.16 39.01
CA GLU A 72 -11.85 -16.28 38.52
C GLU A 72 -12.61 -17.37 37.75
N LYS A 73 -13.89 -17.62 38.12
CA LYS A 73 -14.71 -18.67 37.50
C LYS A 73 -14.95 -18.44 35.98
N TYR A 74 -14.95 -17.18 35.54
CA TYR A 74 -15.14 -16.81 34.11
C TYR A 74 -13.83 -16.56 33.37
N ALA A 75 -12.70 -16.55 34.07
CA ALA A 75 -11.40 -16.23 33.50
C ALA A 75 -11.00 -17.20 32.38
N LYS A 76 -11.17 -18.49 32.58
CA LYS A 76 -10.85 -19.52 31.57
C LYS A 76 -11.72 -19.44 30.32
N THR A 77 -13.01 -19.23 30.48
CA THR A 77 -13.95 -19.08 29.34
C THR A 77 -13.69 -17.82 28.56
N VAL A 78 -13.40 -16.70 29.25
CA VAL A 78 -13.04 -15.43 28.62
C VAL A 78 -11.70 -15.55 27.87
N GLU A 79 -10.70 -16.20 28.44
CA GLU A 79 -9.42 -16.41 27.78
C GLU A 79 -9.52 -17.25 26.49
N THR A 80 -10.37 -18.30 26.51
CA THR A 80 -10.57 -19.17 25.35
C THR A 80 -11.37 -18.47 24.24
N LEU A 81 -12.40 -17.70 24.58
CA LEU A 81 -13.26 -17.00 23.62
C LEU A 81 -12.70 -15.64 23.16
N LYS A 82 -11.83 -15.03 23.96
CA LYS A 82 -11.23 -13.72 23.68
C LYS A 82 -10.65 -13.63 22.28
N ARG A 83 -9.88 -14.62 21.87
CA ARG A 83 -9.13 -14.61 20.62
C ARG A 83 -10.01 -14.84 19.41
N PRO A 84 -10.84 -15.92 19.33
CA PRO A 84 -11.71 -16.11 18.18
C PRO A 84 -12.72 -14.97 18.01
N CYS A 85 -13.32 -14.46 19.11
CA CYS A 85 -14.23 -13.32 19.03
C CYS A 85 -13.53 -12.05 18.54
N SER A 86 -12.31 -11.77 18.99
CA SER A 86 -11.56 -10.60 18.52
C SER A 86 -11.18 -10.71 17.05
N ILE A 87 -10.83 -11.89 16.56
CA ILE A 87 -10.56 -12.13 15.14
C ILE A 87 -11.82 -11.88 14.31
N VAL A 88 -12.94 -12.52 14.66
CA VAL A 88 -14.22 -12.38 13.94
C VAL A 88 -14.66 -10.91 13.93
N LEU A 89 -14.63 -10.24 15.08
CA LEU A 89 -15.04 -8.83 15.19
C LEU A 89 -14.14 -7.90 14.37
N THR A 90 -12.84 -8.18 14.33
CA THR A 90 -11.88 -7.40 13.51
C THR A 90 -12.17 -7.58 12.02
N PHE A 91 -12.38 -8.83 11.59
CA PHE A 91 -12.75 -9.10 10.19
C PHE A 91 -14.07 -8.46 9.81
N LEU A 92 -15.10 -8.58 10.64
CA LEU A 92 -16.40 -7.95 10.40
C LEU A 92 -16.29 -6.42 10.33
N LEU A 93 -15.49 -5.81 11.21
CA LEU A 93 -15.26 -4.37 11.20
C LEU A 93 -14.54 -3.94 9.92
N CYS A 94 -13.46 -4.61 9.54
CA CYS A 94 -12.71 -4.27 8.33
C CYS A 94 -13.52 -4.53 7.06
N LEU A 95 -14.24 -5.65 6.97
CA LEU A 95 -15.15 -5.94 5.87
C LEU A 95 -16.29 -4.91 5.80
N GLY A 96 -16.85 -4.53 6.93
CA GLY A 96 -17.90 -3.50 7.02
C GLY A 96 -17.42 -2.15 6.51
N VAL A 97 -16.21 -1.73 6.88
CA VAL A 97 -15.60 -0.49 6.38
C VAL A 97 -15.37 -0.57 4.86
N VAL A 98 -14.76 -1.65 4.37
CA VAL A 98 -14.53 -1.84 2.94
C VAL A 98 -15.85 -1.89 2.15
N ALA A 99 -16.85 -2.63 2.64
CA ALA A 99 -18.15 -2.72 1.99
C ALA A 99 -18.86 -1.35 1.94
N LEU A 100 -18.80 -0.58 3.03
CA LEU A 100 -19.38 0.77 3.09
C LEU A 100 -18.70 1.71 2.10
N VAL A 101 -17.37 1.67 2.03
CA VAL A 101 -16.58 2.48 1.09
C VAL A 101 -16.91 2.08 -0.36
N CYS A 102 -16.91 0.79 -0.68
CA CYS A 102 -17.28 0.30 -2.02
C CYS A 102 -18.71 0.69 -2.38
N TRP A 103 -19.66 0.56 -1.46
CA TRP A 103 -21.06 0.91 -1.68
C TRP A 103 -21.25 2.40 -1.97
N LEU A 104 -20.45 3.28 -1.36
CA LEU A 104 -20.50 4.73 -1.60
C LEU A 104 -19.78 5.13 -2.89
N ILE A 105 -18.60 4.57 -3.13
CA ILE A 105 -17.71 5.04 -4.21
C ILE A 105 -18.06 4.41 -5.56
N ILE A 106 -18.32 3.09 -5.62
CA ILE A 106 -18.51 2.39 -6.89
C ILE A 106 -19.70 2.93 -7.68
N PRO A 107 -20.93 3.09 -7.13
CA PRO A 107 -22.06 3.62 -7.88
C PRO A 107 -21.83 5.04 -8.38
N ALA A 108 -21.16 5.87 -7.57
CA ALA A 108 -20.87 7.24 -7.94
C ALA A 108 -19.85 7.32 -9.07
N LEU A 109 -18.80 6.50 -9.03
CA LEU A 109 -17.83 6.40 -10.13
C LEU A 109 -18.52 5.93 -11.43
N ILE A 110 -19.33 4.85 -11.37
CA ILE A 110 -20.05 4.34 -12.54
C ILE A 110 -20.94 5.43 -13.14
N LYS A 111 -21.72 6.13 -12.30
CA LYS A 111 -22.57 7.22 -12.75
C LYS A 111 -21.76 8.35 -13.40
N THR A 112 -20.65 8.74 -12.81
CA THR A 112 -19.82 9.82 -13.35
C THR A 112 -19.14 9.41 -14.65
N PHE A 113 -18.63 8.20 -14.74
CA PHE A 113 -18.02 7.71 -15.98
C PHE A 113 -19.05 7.57 -17.12
N SER A 114 -20.27 7.13 -16.84
CA SER A 114 -21.33 7.09 -17.85
C SER A 114 -21.69 8.51 -18.33
N GLN A 115 -21.87 9.46 -17.40
CA GLN A 115 -22.12 10.86 -17.74
C GLN A 115 -20.97 11.47 -18.54
N LEU A 116 -19.72 11.22 -18.12
CA LEU A 116 -18.53 11.68 -18.84
C LEU A 116 -18.48 11.12 -20.26
N SER A 117 -18.82 9.84 -20.46
CA SER A 117 -18.87 9.20 -21.77
C SER A 117 -19.88 9.88 -22.71
N ASP A 118 -21.04 10.24 -22.17
CA ASP A 118 -22.11 10.89 -22.94
C ASP A 118 -21.81 12.37 -23.22
N ASP A 119 -21.12 13.06 -22.29
CA ASP A 119 -20.81 14.49 -22.38
C ASP A 119 -19.45 14.79 -23.04
N ILE A 120 -18.60 13.79 -23.31
CA ILE A 120 -17.31 13.96 -23.98
C ILE A 120 -17.41 14.79 -25.26
N PRO A 121 -18.34 14.54 -26.20
CA PRO A 121 -18.47 15.34 -27.42
C PRO A 121 -18.79 16.82 -27.12
N VAL A 122 -19.63 17.07 -26.13
CA VAL A 122 -20.04 18.40 -25.69
C VAL A 122 -18.88 19.13 -24.98
N LEU A 123 -18.14 18.44 -24.13
CA LEU A 123 -16.95 18.99 -23.46
C LEU A 123 -15.86 19.37 -24.48
N ILE A 124 -15.60 18.50 -25.46
CA ILE A 124 -14.64 18.75 -26.53
C ILE A 124 -15.04 19.97 -27.34
N SER A 125 -16.33 20.07 -27.74
CA SER A 125 -16.82 21.22 -28.50
C SER A 125 -16.75 22.53 -27.69
N ASN A 126 -17.06 22.48 -26.40
CA ASN A 126 -16.97 23.62 -25.50
C ASN A 126 -15.52 24.07 -25.24
N ILE A 127 -14.59 23.13 -25.08
CA ILE A 127 -13.16 23.42 -24.94
C ILE A 127 -12.62 23.98 -26.24
N SER A 128 -12.93 23.37 -27.38
CA SER A 128 -12.51 23.81 -28.70
C SER A 128 -13.02 25.25 -29.00
N ASN A 129 -14.29 25.51 -28.72
CA ASN A 129 -14.90 26.83 -28.93
C ASN A 129 -14.28 27.89 -28.00
N LYS A 130 -13.98 27.58 -26.75
CA LYS A 130 -13.31 28.51 -25.83
C LYS A 130 -11.85 28.74 -26.20
N LEU A 131 -11.11 27.71 -26.58
CA LEU A 131 -9.71 27.86 -27.05
C LEU A 131 -9.64 28.67 -28.31
N ASN A 132 -10.50 28.45 -29.28
CA ASN A 132 -10.51 29.16 -30.54
C ASN A 132 -11.01 30.62 -30.40
N ASN A 133 -11.90 30.89 -29.42
CA ASN A 133 -12.46 32.22 -29.19
C ASN A 133 -11.67 33.07 -28.18
N SER A 134 -10.57 32.56 -27.62
CA SER A 134 -9.71 33.28 -26.66
C SER A 134 -8.36 33.59 -27.31
N PRO A 135 -8.16 34.78 -27.90
CA PRO A 135 -6.92 35.13 -28.61
C PRO A 135 -5.67 35.07 -27.70
N GLU A 136 -5.84 35.28 -26.40
CA GLU A 136 -4.74 35.23 -25.44
C GLU A 136 -4.24 33.79 -25.23
N ILE A 137 -5.15 32.82 -25.18
CA ILE A 137 -4.82 31.38 -24.99
C ILE A 137 -4.25 30.81 -26.30
N ALA A 138 -4.82 31.16 -27.44
CA ALA A 138 -4.32 30.76 -28.75
C ALA A 138 -2.88 31.28 -28.98
N GLY A 139 -2.59 32.52 -28.66
CA GLY A 139 -1.25 33.10 -28.80
C GLY A 139 -0.23 32.51 -27.80
N TRP A 140 -0.68 31.98 -26.66
CA TRP A 140 0.19 31.29 -25.69
C TRP A 140 0.53 29.87 -26.14
N LEU A 141 -0.45 29.17 -26.70
CA LEU A 141 -0.29 27.81 -27.27
C LEU A 141 0.61 27.83 -28.52
N ASP A 142 0.45 28.84 -29.40
CA ASP A 142 1.32 29.01 -30.55
C ASP A 142 2.79 29.26 -30.15
N ARG A 143 3.03 30.04 -29.09
CA ARG A 143 4.40 30.23 -28.54
C ARG A 143 5.02 28.95 -28.00
N MET A 144 4.21 27.99 -27.51
CA MET A 144 4.66 26.68 -27.05
C MET A 144 4.75 25.65 -28.17
N ASN A 145 4.40 26.00 -29.41
CA ASN A 145 4.35 25.11 -30.58
C ASN A 145 3.41 23.90 -30.34
N ILE A 146 2.33 24.10 -29.59
CA ILE A 146 1.33 23.09 -29.26
C ILE A 146 0.06 23.39 -30.00
N SER A 147 -0.33 22.51 -30.94
CA SER A 147 -1.59 22.64 -31.67
C SER A 147 -2.78 22.36 -30.73
N THR A 148 -3.82 23.20 -30.80
CA THR A 148 -5.10 22.97 -30.10
C THR A 148 -5.70 21.63 -30.51
N ALA A 149 -5.54 21.23 -31.77
CA ALA A 149 -5.98 19.92 -32.26
C ALA A 149 -5.27 18.75 -31.56
N ASP A 150 -3.96 18.85 -31.36
CA ASP A 150 -3.18 17.79 -30.68
C ASP A 150 -3.58 17.63 -29.22
N ILE A 151 -3.93 18.72 -28.53
CA ILE A 151 -4.44 18.66 -27.16
C ILE A 151 -5.81 17.96 -27.14
N ILE A 152 -6.70 18.35 -28.04
CA ILE A 152 -8.04 17.80 -28.14
C ILE A 152 -7.96 16.30 -28.48
N ASP A 153 -7.13 15.91 -29.42
CA ASP A 153 -6.94 14.49 -29.81
C ASP A 153 -6.35 13.66 -28.69
N LYS A 154 -5.35 14.18 -27.97
CA LYS A 154 -4.77 13.48 -26.80
C LYS A 154 -5.76 13.33 -25.66
N VAL A 155 -6.52 14.38 -25.34
CA VAL A 155 -7.55 14.33 -24.29
C VAL A 155 -8.66 13.37 -24.69
N THR A 156 -9.08 13.42 -25.96
CA THR A 156 -10.14 12.53 -26.49
C THR A 156 -9.69 11.06 -26.50
N SER A 157 -8.46 10.78 -26.94
CA SER A 157 -7.94 9.42 -26.93
C SER A 157 -7.80 8.90 -25.49
N TRP A 158 -7.27 9.70 -24.57
CA TRP A 158 -7.13 9.32 -23.18
C TRP A 158 -8.49 9.05 -22.49
N LEU A 159 -9.50 9.89 -22.76
CA LEU A 159 -10.85 9.67 -22.23
C LEU A 159 -11.51 8.44 -22.86
N LYS A 160 -11.37 8.24 -24.17
CA LYS A 160 -11.87 7.05 -24.87
C LYS A 160 -11.20 5.77 -24.35
N ASP A 161 -9.88 5.80 -24.18
CA ASP A 161 -9.11 4.65 -23.63
C ASP A 161 -9.56 4.32 -22.21
N GLY A 162 -9.82 5.33 -21.37
CA GLY A 162 -10.38 5.15 -20.03
C GLY A 162 -11.76 4.49 -20.04
N VAL A 163 -12.65 4.92 -20.93
CA VAL A 163 -14.00 4.35 -21.11
C VAL A 163 -13.93 2.93 -21.71
N VAL A 164 -13.03 2.71 -22.67
CA VAL A 164 -12.77 1.37 -23.25
C VAL A 164 -12.27 0.40 -22.18
N ILE A 165 -11.34 0.83 -21.32
CA ILE A 165 -10.85 0.00 -20.21
C ILE A 165 -12.02 -0.39 -19.29
N LEU A 166 -12.90 0.54 -18.92
CA LEU A 166 -14.07 0.27 -18.07
C LEU A 166 -15.09 -0.65 -18.74
N ASN A 167 -15.36 -0.45 -20.02
CA ASN A 167 -16.26 -1.29 -20.80
C ASN A 167 -15.64 -2.68 -21.07
N THR A 168 -14.35 -2.76 -21.26
CA THR A 168 -13.62 -4.02 -21.41
C THR A 168 -13.57 -4.80 -20.10
N LEU A 169 -13.45 -4.11 -18.96
CA LEU A 169 -13.55 -4.71 -17.63
C LEU A 169 -14.93 -5.36 -17.39
N SER A 170 -16.00 -4.83 -18.01
CA SER A 170 -17.35 -5.38 -17.86
C SER A 170 -17.70 -6.52 -18.82
N SER A 171 -16.96 -6.69 -19.93
CA SER A 171 -17.37 -7.55 -21.05
C SER A 171 -16.46 -8.76 -21.35
N THR A 172 -15.33 -8.93 -20.67
CA THR A 172 -14.35 -9.96 -21.04
C THR A 172 -14.36 -11.17 -20.10
N VAL A 173 -14.48 -12.37 -20.67
CA VAL A 173 -14.34 -13.66 -19.95
C VAL A 173 -13.00 -13.75 -19.20
N SER A 174 -11.93 -13.12 -19.70
CA SER A 174 -10.64 -12.99 -19.00
C SER A 174 -10.75 -12.25 -17.68
N PHE A 175 -11.56 -11.17 -17.62
CA PHE A 175 -11.80 -10.44 -16.37
C PHE A 175 -12.47 -11.34 -15.31
N VAL A 176 -13.43 -12.16 -15.71
CA VAL A 176 -14.07 -13.13 -14.80
C VAL A 176 -13.06 -14.18 -14.32
N THR A 177 -12.20 -14.66 -15.19
CA THR A 177 -11.15 -15.64 -14.83
C THR A 177 -10.08 -15.03 -13.92
N ASP A 178 -9.66 -13.80 -14.20
CA ASP A 178 -8.71 -13.06 -13.37
C ASP A 178 -9.30 -12.68 -12.01
N LEU A 179 -10.57 -12.28 -11.98
CA LEU A 179 -11.32 -12.08 -10.74
C LEU A 179 -11.43 -13.38 -9.92
N PHE A 180 -11.76 -14.50 -10.59
CA PHE A 180 -11.92 -15.77 -9.90
C PHE A 180 -10.59 -16.27 -9.32
N SER A 181 -9.50 -16.19 -10.08
CA SER A 181 -8.16 -16.54 -9.59
C SER A 181 -7.69 -15.58 -8.49
N GLY A 182 -7.97 -14.30 -8.63
CA GLY A 182 -7.74 -13.27 -7.59
C GLY A 182 -8.54 -13.56 -6.32
N LEU A 183 -9.81 -13.94 -6.46
CA LEU A 183 -10.70 -14.27 -5.35
C LEU A 183 -10.23 -15.52 -4.59
N VAL A 184 -9.79 -16.56 -5.31
CA VAL A 184 -9.23 -17.77 -4.69
C VAL A 184 -7.96 -17.45 -3.90
N ASN A 185 -7.04 -16.69 -4.49
CA ASN A 185 -5.81 -16.26 -3.82
C ASN A 185 -6.11 -15.37 -2.60
N PHE A 186 -7.07 -14.47 -2.72
CA PHE A 186 -7.54 -13.61 -1.62
C PHE A 186 -8.18 -14.43 -0.50
N PHE A 187 -9.05 -15.37 -0.84
CA PHE A 187 -9.68 -16.26 0.13
C PHE A 187 -8.66 -17.13 0.87
N LEU A 188 -7.71 -17.74 0.13
CA LEU A 188 -6.59 -18.47 0.73
C LEU A 188 -5.75 -17.55 1.63
N GLY A 189 -5.47 -16.31 1.19
CA GLY A 189 -4.79 -15.31 2.00
C GLY A 189 -5.53 -14.99 3.30
N ILE A 190 -6.85 -14.85 3.27
CA ILE A 190 -7.68 -14.68 4.47
C ILE A 190 -7.60 -15.90 5.37
N CYS A 191 -7.71 -17.12 4.83
CA CYS A 191 -7.56 -18.34 5.61
C CYS A 191 -6.20 -18.38 6.31
N PHE A 192 -5.11 -18.11 5.60
CA PHE A 192 -3.78 -18.04 6.21
C PHE A 192 -3.70 -16.94 7.27
N ALA A 193 -4.29 -15.77 7.04
CA ALA A 193 -4.31 -14.69 8.01
C ALA A 193 -5.03 -15.09 9.30
N VAL A 194 -6.19 -15.73 9.20
CA VAL A 194 -6.95 -16.23 10.36
C VAL A 194 -6.12 -17.25 11.14
N TYR A 195 -5.53 -18.25 10.44
CA TYR A 195 -4.68 -19.23 11.09
C TYR A 195 -3.46 -18.60 11.77
N MET A 196 -2.81 -17.64 11.12
CA MET A 196 -1.66 -16.95 11.69
C MET A 196 -2.04 -16.12 12.92
N LEU A 197 -3.14 -15.38 12.86
CA LEU A 197 -3.66 -14.62 14.01
C LEU A 197 -4.07 -15.55 15.15
N ALA A 198 -4.72 -16.67 14.85
CA ALA A 198 -5.10 -17.65 15.85
C ALA A 198 -3.89 -18.32 16.49
N ALA A 199 -2.84 -18.61 15.73
CA ALA A 199 -1.65 -19.32 16.18
C ALA A 199 -0.46 -18.40 16.53
N LYS A 200 -0.63 -17.06 16.57
CA LYS A 200 0.51 -16.10 16.68
C LYS A 200 1.45 -16.39 17.85
N GLU A 201 0.93 -16.78 19.02
CA GLU A 201 1.77 -17.08 20.18
C GLU A 201 2.58 -18.36 19.96
N ARG A 202 1.93 -19.41 19.41
CA ARG A 202 2.62 -20.68 19.09
C ARG A 202 3.69 -20.46 18.03
N LEU A 203 3.41 -19.66 17.01
CA LEU A 203 4.37 -19.30 15.96
C LEU A 203 5.57 -18.53 16.54
N LYS A 204 5.31 -17.55 17.40
CA LYS A 204 6.36 -16.80 18.11
C LYS A 204 7.25 -17.71 18.94
N ASP A 205 6.66 -18.63 19.74
CA ASP A 205 7.41 -19.58 20.57
C ASP A 205 8.19 -20.58 19.70
N LEU A 206 7.59 -21.07 18.61
CA LEU A 206 8.27 -21.95 17.66
C LEU A 206 9.49 -21.26 17.03
N CYS A 207 9.32 -20.04 16.50
CA CYS A 207 10.42 -19.26 15.95
C CYS A 207 11.52 -19.04 16.98
N LYS A 208 11.17 -18.72 18.23
CA LYS A 208 12.15 -18.54 19.31
C LYS A 208 12.88 -19.85 19.60
N ARG A 209 12.19 -20.98 19.70
CA ARG A 209 12.81 -22.31 19.93
C ARG A 209 13.77 -22.69 18.81
N ILE A 210 13.35 -22.50 17.54
CA ILE A 210 14.20 -22.77 16.37
C ILE A 210 15.44 -21.87 16.42
N SER A 211 15.26 -20.57 16.65
CA SER A 211 16.37 -19.64 16.73
C SER A 211 17.36 -20.01 17.83
N CYS A 212 16.88 -20.38 19.01
CA CYS A 212 17.73 -20.83 20.13
C CYS A 212 18.46 -22.15 19.85
N ALA A 213 17.85 -23.06 19.05
CA ALA A 213 18.44 -24.36 18.74
C ALA A 213 19.56 -24.27 17.69
N PHE A 214 19.41 -23.41 16.69
CA PHE A 214 20.32 -23.37 15.53
C PHE A 214 21.25 -22.15 15.50
N LEU A 215 20.94 -21.09 16.27
CA LEU A 215 21.67 -19.83 16.24
C LEU A 215 22.31 -19.55 17.61
N SER A 216 23.43 -18.80 17.59
CA SER A 216 24.04 -18.35 18.84
C SER A 216 23.12 -17.35 19.57
N ASN A 217 23.24 -17.26 20.90
CA ASN A 217 22.43 -16.35 21.73
C ASN A 217 22.49 -14.90 21.24
N ARG A 218 23.66 -14.43 20.79
CA ARG A 218 23.82 -13.06 20.24
C ARG A 218 22.98 -12.82 18.97
N ILE A 219 22.91 -13.83 18.09
CA ILE A 219 22.13 -13.76 16.85
C ILE A 219 20.64 -13.83 17.16
N THR A 220 20.24 -14.72 18.08
CA THR A 220 18.85 -14.86 18.53
C THR A 220 18.31 -13.57 19.14
N ASP A 221 19.11 -12.90 19.99
CA ASP A 221 18.73 -11.62 20.58
C ASP A 221 18.62 -10.50 19.52
N ARG A 222 19.51 -10.51 18.54
CA ARG A 222 19.43 -9.55 17.42
C ARG A 222 18.17 -9.75 16.59
N ILE A 223 17.87 -10.98 16.21
CA ILE A 223 16.64 -11.34 15.47
C ILE A 223 15.41 -10.93 16.27
N SER A 224 15.38 -11.22 17.57
CA SER A 224 14.26 -10.85 18.44
C SER A 224 14.04 -9.34 18.50
N ARG A 225 15.12 -8.54 18.54
CA ARG A 225 15.03 -7.07 18.49
C ARG A 225 14.49 -6.57 17.15
N ILE A 226 15.01 -7.12 16.03
CA ILE A 226 14.52 -6.76 14.68
C ILE A 226 13.04 -7.09 14.53
N CYS A 227 12.60 -8.29 14.94
CA CYS A 227 11.19 -8.68 14.89
C CYS A 227 10.30 -7.75 15.72
N ARG A 228 10.73 -7.39 16.94
CA ARG A 228 9.97 -6.46 17.79
C ARG A 228 9.88 -5.08 17.12
N ARG A 229 11.01 -4.53 16.66
CA ARG A 229 11.03 -3.27 15.92
C ARG A 229 10.12 -3.31 14.69
N SER A 230 10.15 -4.40 13.92
CA SER A 230 9.27 -4.57 12.76
C SER A 230 7.80 -4.44 13.17
N ILE A 231 7.39 -5.13 14.23
CA ILE A 231 6.01 -5.07 14.75
C ILE A 231 5.64 -3.64 15.15
N ASP A 232 6.52 -2.95 15.86
CA ASP A 232 6.28 -1.59 16.33
C ASP A 232 6.24 -0.59 15.17
N THR A 233 7.18 -0.68 14.22
CA THR A 233 7.22 0.17 13.01
C THR A 233 5.96 0.00 12.17
N PHE A 234 5.54 -1.23 11.92
CA PHE A 234 4.31 -1.49 11.17
C PHE A 234 3.07 -0.99 11.90
N ALA A 235 2.97 -1.24 13.21
CA ALA A 235 1.83 -0.77 14.01
C ALA A 235 1.74 0.75 13.98
N ASN A 236 2.87 1.43 14.20
CA ASN A 236 2.93 2.90 14.18
C ASN A 236 2.62 3.46 12.79
N PHE A 237 3.13 2.83 11.74
CA PHE A 237 2.82 3.21 10.36
C PHE A 237 1.32 3.07 10.06
N LEU A 238 0.70 1.94 10.42
CA LEU A 238 -0.74 1.72 10.21
C LEU A 238 -1.59 2.75 10.94
N VAL A 239 -1.27 3.01 12.21
CA VAL A 239 -1.98 4.01 13.01
C VAL A 239 -1.77 5.41 12.43
N GLY A 240 -0.52 5.76 12.10
CA GLY A 240 -0.17 7.04 11.50
C GLY A 240 -0.90 7.26 10.18
N GLN A 241 -0.82 6.29 9.26
CA GLN A 241 -1.43 6.39 7.93
C GLN A 241 -2.97 6.46 8.00
N THR A 242 -3.58 5.67 8.90
CA THR A 242 -5.04 5.74 9.10
C THR A 242 -5.45 7.10 9.70
N THR A 243 -4.69 7.63 10.65
CA THR A 243 -4.95 8.92 11.26
C THR A 243 -4.79 10.05 10.23
N GLU A 244 -3.74 10.01 9.45
CA GLU A 244 -3.49 10.96 8.35
C GLU A 244 -4.62 10.92 7.32
N ALA A 245 -5.03 9.74 6.86
CA ALA A 245 -6.13 9.56 5.92
C ALA A 245 -7.47 10.16 6.44
N ILE A 246 -7.78 9.97 7.71
CA ILE A 246 -8.98 10.55 8.35
C ILE A 246 -8.87 12.07 8.41
N ILE A 247 -7.71 12.61 8.82
CA ILE A 247 -7.47 14.04 8.88
C ILE A 247 -7.60 14.66 7.50
N LEU A 248 -6.91 14.10 6.49
CA LEU A 248 -6.91 14.62 5.12
C LEU A 248 -8.31 14.59 4.50
N GLY A 249 -9.02 13.47 4.64
CA GLY A 249 -10.39 13.35 4.18
C GLY A 249 -11.34 14.34 4.87
N SER A 250 -11.17 14.55 6.18
CA SER A 250 -11.97 15.54 6.95
C SER A 250 -11.68 16.97 6.49
N PHE A 251 -10.41 17.33 6.33
CA PHE A 251 -10.01 18.65 5.81
C PHE A 251 -10.55 18.89 4.39
N CYS A 252 -10.41 17.88 3.52
CA CYS A 252 -10.95 17.93 2.17
C CYS A 252 -12.48 18.13 2.21
N GLY A 253 -13.21 17.32 2.98
CA GLY A 253 -14.67 17.37 3.06
C GLY A 253 -15.19 18.70 3.64
N ILE A 254 -14.61 19.16 4.73
CA ILE A 254 -14.98 20.44 5.36
C ILE A 254 -14.67 21.60 4.41
N GLY A 255 -13.48 21.63 3.81
CA GLY A 255 -13.11 22.69 2.87
C GLY A 255 -14.01 22.71 1.63
N MET A 256 -14.28 21.55 1.05
CA MET A 256 -15.20 21.44 -0.10
C MET A 256 -16.62 21.87 0.26
N ALA A 257 -17.10 21.57 1.45
CA ALA A 257 -18.41 22.01 1.93
C ALA A 257 -18.48 23.54 2.09
N ILE A 258 -17.42 24.17 2.65
CA ILE A 258 -17.32 25.63 2.82
C ILE A 258 -17.33 26.33 1.44
N PHE A 259 -16.57 25.83 0.48
CA PHE A 259 -16.51 26.40 -0.87
C PHE A 259 -17.65 25.91 -1.78
N ARG A 260 -18.58 25.10 -1.25
CA ARG A 260 -19.74 24.58 -1.98
C ARG A 260 -19.38 23.80 -3.26
N PHE A 261 -18.30 23.03 -3.22
CA PHE A 261 -17.95 22.14 -4.33
C PHE A 261 -18.97 20.99 -4.44
N PRO A 262 -19.31 20.54 -5.67
CA PRO A 262 -20.19 19.40 -5.87
C PRO A 262 -19.52 18.11 -5.36
N ASN A 263 -20.34 17.13 -4.98
CA ASN A 263 -19.88 15.80 -4.54
C ASN A 263 -18.88 15.80 -3.36
N ALA A 264 -18.90 16.83 -2.51
CA ALA A 264 -17.93 17.04 -1.43
C ALA A 264 -17.73 15.80 -0.54
N VAL A 265 -18.82 15.16 -0.08
CA VAL A 265 -18.74 13.97 0.78
C VAL A 265 -18.10 12.80 0.06
N LEU A 266 -18.49 12.56 -1.20
CA LEU A 266 -17.93 11.48 -2.00
C LEU A 266 -16.43 11.63 -2.22
N ILE A 267 -16.01 12.85 -2.62
CA ILE A 267 -14.60 13.15 -2.88
C ILE A 267 -13.79 13.09 -1.58
N ALA A 268 -14.33 13.56 -0.47
CA ALA A 268 -13.69 13.46 0.83
C ALA A 268 -13.42 12.01 1.25
N ILE A 269 -14.40 11.12 1.07
CA ILE A 269 -14.25 9.70 1.36
C ILE A 269 -13.26 9.06 0.40
N LEU A 270 -13.33 9.40 -0.89
CA LEU A 270 -12.38 8.91 -1.90
C LEU A 270 -10.94 9.30 -1.52
N VAL A 271 -10.71 10.59 -1.20
CA VAL A 271 -9.40 11.11 -0.77
C VAL A 271 -8.93 10.40 0.49
N ALA A 272 -9.81 10.22 1.49
CA ALA A 272 -9.46 9.49 2.71
C ALA A 272 -9.05 8.03 2.41
N CYS A 273 -9.77 7.34 1.54
CA CYS A 273 -9.47 5.95 1.20
C CYS A 273 -8.18 5.81 0.38
N THR A 274 -7.99 6.69 -0.60
CA THR A 274 -6.79 6.67 -1.43
C THR A 274 -5.54 7.12 -0.65
N ALA A 275 -5.66 8.06 0.29
CA ALA A 275 -4.58 8.54 1.16
C ALA A 275 -3.95 7.43 2.01
N LEU A 276 -4.60 6.28 2.17
CA LEU A 276 -3.95 5.12 2.79
C LEU A 276 -2.69 4.67 2.04
N ILE A 277 -2.56 5.01 0.76
CA ILE A 277 -1.35 4.75 -0.03
C ILE A 277 -0.53 6.04 -0.09
N PRO A 278 0.63 6.12 0.58
CA PRO A 278 1.43 7.34 0.63
C PRO A 278 1.77 7.86 -0.77
N ILE A 279 1.73 9.16 -0.97
CA ILE A 279 2.05 9.87 -2.23
C ILE A 279 1.04 9.58 -3.35
N VAL A 280 0.87 8.30 -3.72
CA VAL A 280 0.01 7.86 -4.83
C VAL A 280 -1.46 8.12 -4.52
N GLY A 281 -1.86 7.93 -3.27
CA GLY A 281 -3.25 8.06 -2.85
C GLY A 281 -3.80 9.49 -3.00
N ALA A 282 -3.03 10.48 -2.58
CA ALA A 282 -3.40 11.87 -2.74
C ALA A 282 -3.59 12.23 -4.22
N PHE A 283 -2.63 11.83 -5.08
CA PHE A 283 -2.71 12.07 -6.51
C PHE A 283 -3.96 11.44 -7.15
N LEU A 284 -4.27 10.19 -6.81
CA LEU A 284 -5.48 9.51 -7.31
C LEU A 284 -6.76 10.23 -6.85
N GLY A 285 -6.81 10.66 -5.58
CA GLY A 285 -7.94 11.44 -5.06
C GLY A 285 -8.15 12.74 -5.81
N TYR A 286 -7.06 13.42 -6.21
CA TYR A 286 -7.13 14.67 -6.97
C TYR A 286 -7.62 14.46 -8.40
N VAL A 287 -7.05 13.48 -9.11
CA VAL A 287 -7.44 13.19 -10.50
C VAL A 287 -8.91 12.79 -10.56
N VAL A 288 -9.33 11.86 -9.71
CA VAL A 288 -10.73 11.40 -9.71
C VAL A 288 -11.67 12.51 -9.23
N GLY A 289 -11.31 13.26 -8.19
CA GLY A 289 -12.09 14.39 -7.70
C GLY A 289 -12.25 15.48 -8.75
N PHE A 290 -11.18 15.82 -9.48
CA PHE A 290 -11.22 16.75 -10.60
C PHE A 290 -12.19 16.27 -11.69
N LEU A 291 -12.10 15.02 -12.11
CA LEU A 291 -12.98 14.46 -13.14
C LEU A 291 -14.45 14.48 -12.67
N LEU A 292 -14.72 14.14 -11.42
CA LEU A 292 -16.07 14.17 -10.83
C LEU A 292 -16.70 15.57 -10.85
N ILE A 293 -15.90 16.62 -10.63
CA ILE A 293 -16.37 18.00 -10.65
C ILE A 293 -16.41 18.54 -12.07
N CYS A 294 -15.49 18.13 -12.92
CA CYS A 294 -15.37 18.60 -14.31
C CYS A 294 -16.63 18.32 -15.13
N VAL A 295 -17.30 17.18 -14.86
CA VAL A 295 -18.58 16.82 -15.50
C VAL A 295 -19.71 17.82 -15.15
N THR A 296 -19.68 18.38 -13.93
CA THR A 296 -20.74 19.32 -13.49
C THR A 296 -20.41 20.78 -13.79
N ASP A 297 -19.18 21.21 -13.49
CA ASP A 297 -18.73 22.59 -13.71
C ASP A 297 -17.21 22.65 -13.86
N PHE A 298 -16.75 22.95 -15.06
CA PHE A 298 -15.31 23.08 -15.37
C PHE A 298 -14.61 24.16 -14.55
N LYS A 299 -15.28 25.30 -14.27
CA LYS A 299 -14.67 26.37 -13.47
C LYS A 299 -14.43 25.91 -12.04
N GLN A 300 -15.41 25.22 -11.46
CA GLN A 300 -15.26 24.64 -10.13
C GLN A 300 -14.20 23.53 -10.10
N ALA A 301 -14.04 22.75 -11.16
CA ALA A 301 -12.98 21.76 -11.27
C ALA A 301 -11.58 22.38 -11.21
N VAL A 302 -11.37 23.50 -11.91
CA VAL A 302 -10.10 24.25 -11.85
C VAL A 302 -9.86 24.84 -10.45
N LEU A 303 -10.88 25.42 -9.83
CA LEU A 303 -10.80 25.91 -8.45
C LEU A 303 -10.50 24.78 -7.46
N PHE A 304 -11.06 23.60 -7.70
CA PHE A 304 -10.79 22.41 -6.89
C PHE A 304 -9.32 21.99 -6.97
N LEU A 305 -8.67 22.06 -8.15
CA LEU A 305 -7.24 21.77 -8.24
C LEU A 305 -6.41 22.74 -7.39
N LEU A 306 -6.74 24.03 -7.42
CA LEU A 306 -6.07 25.02 -6.59
C LEU A 306 -6.30 24.75 -5.10
N PHE A 307 -7.53 24.43 -4.72
CA PHE A 307 -7.90 24.06 -3.37
C PHE A 307 -7.12 22.82 -2.89
N MET A 308 -7.06 21.78 -3.72
CA MET A 308 -6.33 20.56 -3.40
C MET A 308 -4.81 20.78 -3.32
N PHE A 309 -4.27 21.68 -4.15
CA PHE A 309 -2.86 22.07 -4.05
C PHE A 309 -2.54 22.71 -2.68
N ILE A 310 -3.44 23.55 -2.16
CA ILE A 310 -3.31 24.14 -0.83
C ILE A 310 -3.40 23.06 0.26
N ILE A 311 -4.39 22.17 0.15
CA ILE A 311 -4.52 21.02 1.08
C ILE A 311 -3.25 20.17 1.09
N GLN A 312 -2.68 19.88 -0.08
CA GLN A 312 -1.44 19.11 -0.20
C GLN A 312 -0.25 19.83 0.43
N ALA A 313 -0.16 21.15 0.26
CA ALA A 313 0.91 21.93 0.91
C ALA A 313 0.79 21.86 2.45
N ILE A 314 -0.44 21.92 2.98
CA ILE A 314 -0.70 21.78 4.43
C ILE A 314 -0.38 20.35 4.88
N GLU A 315 -0.83 19.35 4.15
CA GLU A 315 -0.57 17.93 4.44
C GLU A 315 0.93 17.65 4.48
N GLY A 316 1.65 17.95 3.40
CA GLY A 316 3.08 17.63 3.27
C GLY A 316 3.99 18.36 4.26
N ASN A 317 3.64 19.62 4.65
CA ASN A 317 4.48 20.42 5.53
C ASN A 317 4.08 20.36 7.01
N LEU A 318 2.81 20.09 7.33
CA LEU A 318 2.29 20.16 8.70
C LEU A 318 1.76 18.81 9.21
N ILE A 319 0.92 18.13 8.43
CA ILE A 319 0.21 16.93 8.87
C ILE A 319 1.13 15.70 8.79
N TYR A 320 1.67 15.42 7.60
CA TYR A 320 2.48 14.24 7.35
C TYR A 320 3.69 14.10 8.29
N PRO A 321 4.52 15.14 8.50
CA PRO A 321 5.67 15.05 9.39
C PRO A 321 5.29 14.76 10.85
N LYS A 322 4.15 15.29 11.31
CA LYS A 322 3.71 15.11 12.70
C LYS A 322 3.01 13.78 12.94
N VAL A 323 2.27 13.27 11.95
CA VAL A 323 1.42 12.09 12.11
C VAL A 323 2.15 10.82 11.69
N VAL A 324 2.82 10.84 10.56
CA VAL A 324 3.47 9.66 9.94
C VAL A 324 4.98 9.74 10.01
N GLY A 325 5.59 10.89 9.74
CA GLY A 325 7.03 11.07 9.54
C GLY A 325 7.88 10.55 10.68
N ASN A 326 7.52 10.83 11.93
CA ASN A 326 8.22 10.34 13.12
C ASN A 326 8.03 8.83 13.38
N SER A 327 6.99 8.23 12.80
CA SER A 327 6.62 6.84 13.04
C SER A 327 7.39 5.85 12.16
N VAL A 328 7.89 6.30 11.01
CA VAL A 328 8.53 5.44 10.01
C VAL A 328 10.04 5.67 9.94
N GLY A 329 10.51 6.90 10.16
CA GLY A 329 11.94 7.25 10.16
C GLY A 329 12.63 6.99 8.80
N LEU A 330 11.86 6.97 7.69
CA LEU A 330 12.38 6.71 6.36
C LEU A 330 12.42 8.03 5.57
N PRO A 331 13.60 8.45 5.03
CA PRO A 331 13.67 9.61 4.16
C PRO A 331 12.78 9.49 2.91
N SER A 332 12.25 10.61 2.41
CA SER A 332 11.29 10.65 1.29
C SER A 332 11.76 9.92 0.03
N LEU A 333 13.05 10.01 -0.29
CA LEU A 333 13.65 9.28 -1.42
C LEU A 333 13.47 7.76 -1.28
N TRP A 334 13.75 7.23 -0.10
CA TRP A 334 13.61 5.80 0.18
C TRP A 334 12.15 5.36 0.24
N THR A 335 11.25 6.27 0.65
CA THR A 335 9.80 6.04 0.60
C THR A 335 9.33 5.88 -0.84
N LEU A 336 9.74 6.77 -1.75
CA LEU A 336 9.42 6.67 -3.18
C LEU A 336 9.98 5.38 -3.80
N PHE A 337 11.22 5.04 -3.46
CA PHE A 337 11.86 3.80 -3.90
C PHE A 337 11.10 2.56 -3.42
N ALA A 338 10.71 2.54 -2.14
CA ALA A 338 9.91 1.47 -1.55
C ALA A 338 8.56 1.29 -2.27
N ILE A 339 7.84 2.40 -2.50
CA ILE A 339 6.54 2.39 -3.19
C ILE A 339 6.69 1.84 -4.62
N THR A 340 7.72 2.29 -5.35
CA THR A 340 7.98 1.84 -6.72
C THR A 340 8.25 0.34 -6.79
N ILE A 341 9.13 -0.17 -5.94
CA ILE A 341 9.43 -1.61 -5.88
C ILE A 341 8.21 -2.41 -5.41
N GLY A 342 7.59 -1.96 -4.33
CA GLY A 342 6.42 -2.63 -3.77
C GLY A 342 5.27 -2.72 -4.78
N GLY A 343 5.03 -1.61 -5.51
CA GLY A 343 4.01 -1.54 -6.54
C GLY A 343 4.22 -2.54 -7.67
N ASN A 344 5.47 -2.67 -8.15
CA ASN A 344 5.81 -3.63 -9.19
C ASN A 344 5.71 -5.10 -8.73
N LEU A 345 6.01 -5.39 -7.46
CA LEU A 345 6.01 -6.76 -6.94
C LEU A 345 4.60 -7.26 -6.58
N PHE A 346 3.82 -6.43 -5.89
CA PHE A 346 2.55 -6.84 -5.27
C PHE A 346 1.41 -5.82 -5.49
N GLY A 347 1.54 -4.90 -6.46
CA GLY A 347 0.52 -3.89 -6.75
C GLY A 347 0.26 -2.94 -5.57
N ILE A 348 -0.99 -2.53 -5.39
CA ILE A 348 -1.41 -1.58 -4.36
C ILE A 348 -1.04 -2.05 -2.94
N PHE A 349 -1.22 -3.33 -2.63
CA PHE A 349 -0.82 -3.90 -1.34
C PHE A 349 0.69 -3.84 -1.13
N GLY A 350 1.46 -4.04 -2.20
CA GLY A 350 2.91 -3.91 -2.17
C GLY A 350 3.36 -2.48 -1.88
N MET A 351 2.74 -1.47 -2.50
CA MET A 351 3.03 -0.06 -2.23
C MET A 351 2.86 0.26 -0.75
N PHE A 352 1.75 -0.18 -0.17
CA PHE A 352 1.43 0.07 1.23
C PHE A 352 2.43 -0.57 2.21
N ILE A 353 2.81 -1.83 1.96
CA ILE A 353 3.65 -2.61 2.86
C ILE A 353 5.13 -2.33 2.68
N ALA A 354 5.54 -1.96 1.47
CA ALA A 354 6.94 -1.68 1.20
C ALA A 354 7.51 -0.58 2.09
N VAL A 355 6.74 0.46 2.41
CA VAL A 355 7.20 1.59 3.24
C VAL A 355 7.69 1.11 4.62
N PRO A 356 6.90 0.42 5.44
CA PRO A 356 7.39 -0.06 6.73
C PRO A 356 8.47 -1.15 6.61
N VAL A 357 8.45 -1.98 5.56
CA VAL A 357 9.51 -2.97 5.31
C VAL A 357 10.85 -2.28 5.05
N PHE A 358 10.87 -1.31 4.15
CA PHE A 358 12.07 -0.53 3.87
C PHE A 358 12.53 0.29 5.07
N SER A 359 11.60 0.80 5.89
CA SER A 359 11.93 1.46 7.14
C SER A 359 12.71 0.54 8.09
N VAL A 360 12.24 -0.68 8.30
CA VAL A 360 12.93 -1.67 9.14
C VAL A 360 14.31 -2.01 8.57
N ILE A 361 14.41 -2.21 7.26
CA ILE A 361 15.67 -2.49 6.58
C ILE A 361 16.65 -1.31 6.76
N TYR A 362 16.18 -0.09 6.49
CA TYR A 362 16.99 1.14 6.61
C TYR A 362 17.52 1.34 8.03
N CYS A 363 16.65 1.26 9.03
CA CYS A 363 17.04 1.39 10.44
C CYS A 363 18.02 0.30 10.87
N THR A 364 17.75 -0.96 10.48
CA THR A 364 18.63 -2.10 10.84
C THR A 364 20.00 -1.97 10.17
N PHE A 365 20.03 -1.53 8.91
CA PHE A 365 21.29 -1.28 8.19
C PHE A 365 22.07 -0.12 8.83
N GLY A 366 21.40 0.98 9.18
CA GLY A 366 22.00 2.10 9.91
C GLY A 366 22.67 1.66 11.22
N GLU A 367 21.99 0.82 12.01
CA GLU A 367 22.60 0.27 13.25
C GLU A 367 23.87 -0.56 12.98
N VAL A 368 23.86 -1.37 11.92
CA VAL A 368 25.05 -2.17 11.56
C VAL A 368 26.20 -1.27 11.11
N VAL A 369 25.91 -0.24 10.34
CA VAL A 369 26.92 0.74 9.88
C VAL A 369 27.50 1.49 11.08
N ASN A 370 26.65 2.05 11.94
CA ASN A 370 27.09 2.79 13.12
C ASN A 370 27.95 1.91 14.05
N TYR A 371 27.51 0.67 14.32
CA TYR A 371 28.30 -0.27 15.11
C TYR A 371 29.68 -0.57 14.51
N ARG A 372 29.77 -0.67 13.16
CA ARG A 372 31.07 -0.87 12.49
C ARG A 372 31.95 0.38 12.53
N ASN A 373 31.33 1.55 12.38
CA ASN A 373 32.06 2.83 12.43
C ASN A 373 32.60 3.11 13.83
N GLU A 374 31.82 2.87 14.88
CA GLU A 374 32.28 2.94 16.28
C GLU A 374 33.52 2.03 16.54
N LYS A 375 33.43 0.79 16.02
CA LYS A 375 34.58 -0.14 16.16
C LYS A 375 35.84 0.28 15.38
N ARG A 376 35.68 1.07 14.31
CA ARG A 376 36.82 1.58 13.51
C ARG A 376 37.28 2.95 13.95
N ALA A 377 36.73 3.50 15.04
CA ALA A 377 37.02 4.86 15.54
C ALA A 377 36.83 5.96 14.46
N VAL A 378 35.96 5.70 13.47
CA VAL A 378 35.61 6.70 12.47
C VAL A 378 34.48 7.55 13.08
N LYS A 379 34.80 8.78 13.44
CA LYS A 379 33.76 9.77 13.80
C LYS A 379 33.05 10.20 12.54
N VAL A 380 31.73 10.00 12.52
CA VAL A 380 30.86 10.37 11.37
C VAL A 380 30.75 11.90 11.23
N GLU A 381 31.14 12.66 12.25
CA GLU A 381 31.15 14.13 12.25
C GLU A 381 32.09 14.76 11.21
N ASP A 382 33.06 14.00 10.69
CA ASP A 382 34.02 14.49 9.67
C ASP A 382 33.48 14.32 8.22
N MET A 383 32.27 13.88 8.05
CA MET A 383 31.67 13.56 6.72
C MET A 383 30.43 14.41 6.36
N SER A 384 30.09 15.43 7.15
CA SER A 384 28.96 16.33 6.87
C SER A 384 29.38 17.67 6.30
#